data_7a766cb49d89c4771a31e7a086314a57
#
_entry.id   7a766cb49d89c4771a31e7a086314a57
#
_cell.length_a   1.000
_cell.length_b   1.000
_cell.length_c   1.000
_cell.angle_alpha   90.00
_cell.angle_beta   90.00
_cell.angle_gamma   90.00
#
_symmetry.space_group_name_H-M   'P 1'
#
loop_
_entity.id
_entity.type
_entity.pdbx_description
1 polymer ?
#
loop_
_entity_poly.entity_id
_entity_poly.type
_entity_poly.pdbx_seq_one_letter_code
_entity_poly.pdbx_strand_id
1 'polypeptide(L)'
;MKKLYERNQLYFALVWIGIYVIAFSVADSVSESFGVRSCITAPLGLLMSVLLFGFISRNQLSDYFGLRKIDNNDFKRLLFFLPLFIIASANLWYGVAMKYSAPETVLTFVSILFIGFIEEVLFRGFLFKAILCKRVGLAITISSVTFGMGHIVNLLNGADIQQTLLQICYAIAIGYLFTIIFIKTRSLIPCIITHSVLNAIGVFSAKSTLWQEAAASAILIIISVGYAVYLKMGIKQVSKQHQL
;
A
#
# COMPACT_ATOMS: atom_id res chain seq x y z
N MET A 1 -20.89 -11.42 3.68
CA MET A 1 -19.99 -10.47 3.00
C MET A 1 -20.48 -10.10 1.59
N LYS A 2 -20.85 -11.07 0.70
CA LYS A 2 -21.36 -10.76 -0.65
C LYS A 2 -22.57 -9.84 -0.64
N LYS A 3 -23.62 -10.14 0.15
CA LYS A 3 -24.82 -9.29 0.30
C LYS A 3 -24.49 -7.85 0.74
N LEU A 4 -23.48 -7.66 1.60
CA LEU A 4 -23.04 -6.33 2.03
C LEU A 4 -22.35 -5.58 0.90
N TYR A 5 -21.49 -6.25 0.14
CA TYR A 5 -20.81 -5.68 -1.03
C TYR A 5 -21.81 -5.23 -2.11
N GLU A 6 -22.79 -6.08 -2.42
CA GLU A 6 -23.85 -5.78 -3.41
C GLU A 6 -24.74 -4.61 -2.96
N ARG A 7 -25.01 -4.49 -1.67
CA ARG A 7 -25.86 -3.43 -1.11
C ARG A 7 -25.15 -2.08 -1.04
N ASN A 8 -23.90 -2.04 -0.57
CA ASN A 8 -23.13 -0.81 -0.41
C ASN A 8 -21.62 -1.09 -0.37
N GLN A 9 -20.98 -0.86 -1.51
CA GLN A 9 -19.53 -1.08 -1.67
C GLN A 9 -18.67 -0.19 -0.76
N LEU A 10 -19.10 1.06 -0.50
CA LEU A 10 -18.37 1.97 0.38
C LEU A 10 -18.41 1.47 1.84
N TYR A 11 -19.59 1.10 2.31
CA TYR A 11 -19.71 0.55 3.65
C TYR A 11 -18.93 -0.76 3.80
N PHE A 12 -18.96 -1.61 2.78
CA PHE A 12 -18.16 -2.83 2.73
C PHE A 12 -16.65 -2.52 2.86
N ALA A 13 -16.14 -1.53 2.12
CA ALA A 13 -14.74 -1.13 2.19
C ALA A 13 -14.37 -0.60 3.59
N LEU A 14 -15.20 0.27 4.16
CA LEU A 14 -14.97 0.83 5.50
C LEU A 14 -14.98 -0.24 6.61
N VAL A 15 -15.89 -1.21 6.52
CA VAL A 15 -15.92 -2.35 7.46
C VAL A 15 -14.64 -3.16 7.39
N TRP A 16 -14.15 -3.47 6.17
CA TRP A 16 -12.90 -4.22 6.02
C TRP A 16 -11.68 -3.43 6.51
N ILE A 17 -11.62 -2.12 6.24
CA ILE A 17 -10.56 -1.25 6.76
C ILE A 17 -10.60 -1.22 8.30
N GLY A 18 -11.78 -1.08 8.90
CA GLY A 18 -11.93 -1.12 10.36
C GLY A 18 -11.50 -2.45 10.97
N ILE A 19 -11.91 -3.57 10.36
CA ILE A 19 -11.46 -4.92 10.79
C ILE A 19 -9.94 -5.03 10.69
N TYR A 20 -9.34 -4.58 9.58
CA TYR A 20 -7.90 -4.59 9.38
C TYR A 20 -7.18 -3.82 10.47
N VAL A 21 -7.52 -2.55 10.68
CA VAL A 21 -6.86 -1.69 11.66
C VAL A 21 -6.96 -2.27 13.06
N ILE A 22 -8.16 -2.65 13.50
CA ILE A 22 -8.37 -3.16 14.86
C ILE A 22 -7.66 -4.51 15.05
N ALA A 23 -7.84 -5.46 14.13
CA ALA A 23 -7.29 -6.79 14.27
C ALA A 23 -5.75 -6.79 14.24
N PHE A 24 -5.13 -5.97 13.38
CA PHE A 24 -3.68 -5.88 13.31
C PHE A 24 -3.08 -5.14 14.52
N SER A 25 -3.71 -4.06 15.00
CA SER A 25 -3.26 -3.38 16.23
C SER A 25 -3.31 -4.34 17.45
N VAL A 26 -4.38 -5.13 17.58
CA VAL A 26 -4.49 -6.13 18.65
C VAL A 26 -3.44 -7.24 18.45
N ALA A 27 -3.25 -7.73 17.23
CA ALA A 27 -2.29 -8.78 16.94
C ALA A 27 -0.83 -8.35 17.22
N ASP A 28 -0.50 -7.10 16.92
CA ASP A 28 0.83 -6.54 17.24
C ASP A 28 1.03 -6.44 18.75
N SER A 29 0.07 -5.88 19.50
CA SER A 29 0.14 -5.80 20.97
C SER A 29 0.24 -7.17 21.62
N VAL A 30 -0.50 -8.17 21.12
CA VAL A 30 -0.44 -9.55 21.62
C VAL A 30 0.92 -10.19 21.27
N SER A 31 1.44 -9.98 20.07
CA SER A 31 2.78 -10.46 19.68
C SER A 31 3.87 -9.92 20.60
N GLU A 32 3.80 -8.63 20.94
CA GLU A 32 4.73 -7.98 21.88
C GLU A 32 4.61 -8.60 23.29
N SER A 33 3.40 -8.89 23.76
CA SER A 33 3.20 -9.52 25.06
C SER A 33 3.78 -10.94 25.16
N PHE A 34 3.86 -11.66 24.03
CA PHE A 34 4.55 -12.94 23.94
C PHE A 34 6.08 -12.82 23.81
N GLY A 35 6.60 -11.61 23.66
CA GLY A 35 8.04 -11.38 23.45
C GLY A 35 8.57 -11.87 22.11
N VAL A 36 7.71 -12.18 21.16
CA VAL A 36 8.09 -12.64 19.80
C VAL A 36 7.36 -11.80 18.76
N ARG A 37 8.10 -10.92 18.09
CA ARG A 37 7.56 -9.98 17.12
C ARG A 37 6.81 -10.67 15.98
N SER A 38 5.64 -10.14 15.65
CA SER A 38 4.79 -10.60 14.54
C SER A 38 4.33 -12.06 14.62
N CYS A 39 4.44 -12.74 15.76
CA CYS A 39 4.05 -14.16 15.87
C CYS A 39 2.53 -14.35 15.69
N ILE A 40 1.70 -13.37 16.04
CA ILE A 40 0.25 -13.38 15.81
C ILE A 40 -0.09 -12.61 14.52
N THR A 41 0.63 -11.52 14.24
CA THR A 41 0.38 -10.67 13.07
C THR A 41 0.62 -11.40 11.75
N ALA A 42 1.65 -12.26 11.67
CA ALA A 42 1.93 -13.00 10.44
C ALA A 42 0.82 -14.02 10.06
N PRO A 43 0.37 -14.94 10.95
CA PRO A 43 -0.75 -15.82 10.64
C PRO A 43 -2.07 -15.08 10.40
N LEU A 44 -2.32 -13.96 11.10
CA LEU A 44 -3.48 -13.11 10.84
C LEU A 44 -3.41 -12.50 9.43
N GLY A 45 -2.23 -12.02 9.01
CA GLY A 45 -2.00 -11.49 7.66
C GLY A 45 -2.27 -12.52 6.58
N LEU A 46 -1.79 -13.75 6.77
CA LEU A 46 -2.10 -14.87 5.88
C LEU A 46 -3.60 -15.13 5.81
N LEU A 47 -4.26 -15.27 6.97
CA LEU A 47 -5.70 -15.54 7.04
C LEU A 47 -6.50 -14.44 6.32
N MET A 48 -6.21 -13.18 6.61
CA MET A 48 -6.93 -12.06 6.00
C MET A 48 -6.68 -11.98 4.49
N SER A 49 -5.45 -12.24 4.04
CA SER A 49 -5.12 -12.32 2.61
C SER A 49 -5.90 -13.43 1.90
N VAL A 50 -5.99 -14.61 2.51
CA VAL A 50 -6.78 -15.74 1.98
C VAL A 50 -8.27 -15.39 1.91
N LEU A 51 -8.82 -14.74 2.94
CA LEU A 51 -10.22 -14.31 2.97
C LEU A 51 -10.53 -13.26 1.88
N LEU A 52 -9.68 -12.25 1.73
CA LEU A 52 -9.84 -11.20 0.71
C LEU A 52 -9.69 -11.78 -0.71
N PHE A 53 -8.62 -12.55 -0.95
CA PHE A 53 -8.42 -13.19 -2.25
C PHE A 53 -9.53 -14.18 -2.57
N GLY A 54 -9.96 -14.98 -1.60
CA GLY A 54 -11.07 -15.92 -1.75
C GLY A 54 -12.39 -15.22 -2.04
N PHE A 55 -12.67 -14.08 -1.39
CA PHE A 55 -13.85 -13.26 -1.70
C PHE A 55 -13.81 -12.76 -3.15
N ILE A 56 -12.68 -12.19 -3.56
CA ILE A 56 -12.48 -11.62 -4.90
C ILE A 56 -12.61 -12.71 -5.98
N SER A 57 -11.91 -13.84 -5.81
CA SER A 57 -11.86 -14.91 -6.79
C SER A 57 -13.19 -15.65 -6.93
N ARG A 58 -13.85 -15.99 -5.82
CA ARG A 58 -15.16 -16.68 -5.83
C ARG A 58 -16.28 -15.85 -6.45
N ASN A 59 -16.17 -14.52 -6.40
CA ASN A 59 -17.14 -13.61 -7.02
C ASN A 59 -16.71 -13.12 -8.42
N GLN A 60 -15.62 -13.65 -8.99
CA GLN A 60 -15.09 -13.29 -10.31
C GLN A 60 -14.75 -11.79 -10.43
N LEU A 61 -14.27 -11.18 -9.35
CA LEU A 61 -13.96 -9.76 -9.26
C LEU A 61 -12.47 -9.45 -9.46
N SER A 62 -11.64 -10.43 -9.84
CA SER A 62 -10.19 -10.26 -9.97
C SER A 62 -9.81 -9.15 -10.96
N ASP A 63 -10.42 -9.14 -12.14
CA ASP A 63 -10.18 -8.08 -13.13
C ASP A 63 -10.72 -6.73 -12.67
N TYR A 64 -11.88 -6.71 -12.02
CA TYR A 64 -12.48 -5.48 -11.50
C TYR A 64 -11.60 -4.79 -10.45
N PHE A 65 -11.03 -5.57 -9.53
CA PHE A 65 -10.13 -5.07 -8.49
C PHE A 65 -8.65 -5.04 -8.91
N GLY A 66 -8.35 -5.37 -10.16
CA GLY A 66 -6.99 -5.25 -10.70
C GLY A 66 -6.02 -6.34 -10.24
N LEU A 67 -6.50 -7.48 -9.74
CA LEU A 67 -5.67 -8.66 -9.48
C LEU A 67 -5.44 -9.43 -10.80
N ARG A 68 -4.87 -8.74 -11.76
CA ARG A 68 -4.59 -9.21 -13.11
C ARG A 68 -3.18 -8.86 -13.55
N LYS A 69 -2.63 -9.60 -14.49
CA LYS A 69 -1.33 -9.30 -15.09
C LYS A 69 -1.37 -7.92 -15.79
N ILE A 70 -0.24 -7.23 -15.76
CA ILE A 70 -0.04 -5.99 -16.50
C ILE A 70 -0.02 -6.33 -18.01
N ASP A 71 -0.53 -5.42 -18.84
CA ASP A 71 -0.42 -5.54 -20.28
C ASP A 71 1.06 -5.56 -20.70
N ASN A 72 1.40 -6.42 -21.68
CA ASN A 72 2.77 -6.53 -22.20
C ASN A 72 3.31 -5.20 -22.75
N ASN A 73 2.45 -4.33 -23.27
CA ASN A 73 2.86 -3.01 -23.75
C ASN A 73 3.26 -2.07 -22.62
N ASP A 74 2.59 -2.14 -21.46
CA ASP A 74 2.95 -1.37 -20.28
C ASP A 74 4.22 -1.93 -19.63
N PHE A 75 4.40 -3.25 -19.65
CA PHE A 75 5.62 -3.90 -19.12
C PHE A 75 6.86 -3.63 -19.96
N LYS A 76 6.75 -3.53 -21.29
CA LYS A 76 7.87 -3.21 -22.19
C LYS A 76 8.44 -1.82 -21.98
N ARG A 77 7.73 -0.91 -21.35
CA ARG A 77 8.20 0.43 -20.99
C ARG A 77 8.95 0.39 -19.66
N LEU A 78 10.12 -0.27 -19.60
CA LEU A 78 10.92 -0.41 -18.38
C LEU A 78 11.15 0.91 -17.61
N LEU A 79 11.31 2.03 -18.31
CA LEU A 79 11.41 3.35 -17.68
C LEU A 79 10.15 3.74 -16.92
N PHE A 80 9.01 3.14 -17.21
CA PHE A 80 7.76 3.37 -16.52
C PHE A 80 7.81 2.94 -15.04
N PHE A 81 8.56 1.89 -14.71
CA PHE A 81 8.67 1.35 -13.36
C PHE A 81 9.92 1.82 -12.59
N LEU A 82 10.85 2.52 -13.26
CA LEU A 82 12.10 2.97 -12.61
C LEU A 82 11.86 3.75 -11.30
N PRO A 83 10.93 4.73 -11.22
CA PRO A 83 10.65 5.40 -9.96
C PRO A 83 10.15 4.47 -8.86
N LEU A 84 9.47 3.38 -9.19
CA LEU A 84 9.02 2.39 -8.20
C LEU A 84 10.19 1.62 -7.58
N PHE A 85 11.23 1.31 -8.36
CA PHE A 85 12.46 0.70 -7.81
C PHE A 85 13.18 1.66 -6.85
N ILE A 86 13.23 2.96 -7.18
CA ILE A 86 13.82 3.97 -6.29
C ILE A 86 13.01 4.05 -4.99
N ILE A 87 11.68 4.13 -5.07
CA ILE A 87 10.79 4.13 -3.90
C ILE A 87 10.99 2.85 -3.08
N ALA A 88 10.99 1.68 -3.73
CA ALA A 88 11.14 0.39 -3.04
C ALA A 88 12.46 0.26 -2.28
N SER A 89 13.54 0.90 -2.74
CA SER A 89 14.86 0.87 -2.10
C SER A 89 15.04 1.83 -0.94
N ALA A 90 14.07 2.71 -0.65
CA ALA A 90 14.24 3.84 0.28
C ALA A 90 14.73 3.43 1.67
N ASN A 91 14.25 2.32 2.18
CA ASN A 91 14.64 1.81 3.51
C ASN A 91 16.10 1.30 3.59
N LEU A 92 16.83 1.22 2.47
CA LEU A 92 18.25 0.85 2.44
C LEU A 92 19.19 2.06 2.29
N TRP A 93 18.67 3.27 2.08
CA TRP A 93 19.52 4.42 1.74
C TRP A 93 20.50 4.81 2.85
N TYR A 94 20.24 4.42 4.08
CA TYR A 94 21.09 4.74 5.23
C TYR A 94 21.77 3.52 5.84
N GLY A 95 21.76 2.40 5.10
CA GLY A 95 22.48 1.20 5.46
C GLY A 95 21.58 0.03 5.86
N VAL A 96 22.21 -1.10 6.12
CA VAL A 96 21.57 -2.37 6.46
C VAL A 96 21.98 -2.81 7.86
N ALA A 97 21.02 -3.26 8.65
CA ALA A 97 21.26 -3.82 9.99
C ALA A 97 20.27 -4.95 10.28
N MET A 98 20.74 -5.99 10.97
CA MET A 98 19.87 -7.03 11.52
C MET A 98 19.37 -6.56 12.90
N LYS A 99 18.06 -6.30 12.99
CA LYS A 99 17.43 -5.74 14.20
C LYS A 99 16.82 -6.80 15.11
N TYR A 100 16.47 -7.93 14.54
CA TYR A 100 15.66 -8.98 15.17
C TYR A 100 16.36 -10.33 15.11
N SER A 101 15.94 -11.26 15.94
CA SER A 101 16.35 -12.67 15.82
C SER A 101 15.92 -13.26 14.47
N ALA A 102 16.54 -14.35 14.04
CA ALA A 102 16.22 -14.95 12.76
C ALA A 102 14.73 -15.37 12.62
N PRO A 103 14.08 -15.98 13.64
CA PRO A 103 12.63 -16.26 13.56
C PRO A 103 11.78 -15.01 13.46
N GLU A 104 12.06 -13.97 14.25
CA GLU A 104 11.30 -12.71 14.21
C GLU A 104 11.49 -11.98 12.88
N THR A 105 12.71 -12.01 12.32
CA THR A 105 12.99 -11.45 11.00
C THR A 105 12.11 -12.11 9.94
N VAL A 106 12.02 -13.44 9.92
CA VAL A 106 11.18 -14.18 8.98
C VAL A 106 9.70 -13.87 9.20
N LEU A 107 9.22 -13.92 10.44
CA LEU A 107 7.81 -13.63 10.75
C LEU A 107 7.43 -12.21 10.36
N THR A 108 8.28 -11.22 10.69
CA THR A 108 8.03 -9.81 10.36
C THR A 108 8.05 -9.60 8.84
N PHE A 109 9.03 -10.17 8.14
CA PHE A 109 9.13 -10.08 6.68
C PHE A 109 7.87 -10.66 6.01
N VAL A 110 7.45 -11.86 6.41
CA VAL A 110 6.26 -12.52 5.87
C VAL A 110 4.99 -11.74 6.19
N SER A 111 4.87 -11.25 7.44
CA SER A 111 3.73 -10.39 7.85
C SER A 111 3.59 -9.17 6.94
N ILE A 112 4.70 -8.48 6.68
CA ILE A 112 4.72 -7.27 5.86
C ILE A 112 4.35 -7.54 4.40
N LEU A 113 4.71 -8.69 3.84
CA LEU A 113 4.27 -9.07 2.50
C LEU A 113 2.75 -9.18 2.40
N PHE A 114 2.11 -9.77 3.42
CA PHE A 114 0.65 -9.83 3.49
C PHE A 114 0.02 -8.46 3.70
N ILE A 115 0.60 -7.61 4.56
CA ILE A 115 0.12 -6.25 4.81
C ILE A 115 0.11 -5.45 3.50
N GLY A 116 1.18 -5.50 2.70
CA GLY A 116 1.23 -4.81 1.41
C GLY A 116 0.11 -5.25 0.45
N PHE A 117 -0.20 -6.55 0.39
CA PHE A 117 -1.35 -7.05 -0.37
C PHE A 117 -2.68 -6.55 0.19
N ILE A 118 -2.90 -6.70 1.50
CA ILE A 118 -4.15 -6.34 2.17
C ILE A 118 -4.45 -4.86 1.96
N GLU A 119 -3.48 -3.98 2.22
CA GLU A 119 -3.68 -2.54 2.12
C GLU A 119 -3.97 -2.09 0.69
N GLU A 120 -3.27 -2.63 -0.32
CA GLU A 120 -3.57 -2.29 -1.71
C GLU A 120 -4.97 -2.74 -2.12
N VAL A 121 -5.40 -3.93 -1.71
CA VAL A 121 -6.76 -4.42 -1.96
C VAL A 121 -7.80 -3.55 -1.25
N LEU A 122 -7.58 -3.17 0.01
CA LEU A 122 -8.53 -2.38 0.78
C LEU A 122 -8.64 -0.94 0.26
N PHE A 123 -7.51 -0.25 0.05
CA PHE A 123 -7.52 1.17 -0.29
C PHE A 123 -7.70 1.41 -1.79
N ARG A 124 -7.05 0.66 -2.68
CA ARG A 124 -7.15 0.85 -4.15
C ARG A 124 -8.19 -0.08 -4.77
N GLY A 125 -8.30 -1.30 -4.26
CA GLY A 125 -9.36 -2.23 -4.68
C GLY A 125 -10.72 -1.74 -4.19
N PHE A 126 -11.00 -1.83 -2.91
CA PHE A 126 -12.36 -1.61 -2.38
C PHE A 126 -12.72 -0.14 -2.25
N LEU A 127 -11.96 0.66 -1.47
CA LEU A 127 -12.32 2.05 -1.18
C LEU A 127 -12.31 2.93 -2.42
N PHE A 128 -11.22 2.93 -3.18
CA PHE A 128 -11.12 3.72 -4.40
C PHE A 128 -12.23 3.37 -5.40
N LYS A 129 -12.45 2.07 -5.66
CA LYS A 129 -13.49 1.63 -6.61
C LYS A 129 -14.90 2.00 -6.15
N ALA A 130 -15.18 1.92 -4.85
CA ALA A 130 -16.50 2.30 -4.30
C ALA A 130 -16.81 3.80 -4.49
N ILE A 131 -15.78 4.66 -4.53
CA ILE A 131 -15.96 6.11 -4.68
C ILE A 131 -15.85 6.53 -6.15
N LEU A 132 -15.13 5.76 -6.98
CA LEU A 132 -14.84 6.09 -8.38
C LEU A 132 -16.09 6.45 -9.21
N CYS A 133 -17.22 5.78 -8.96
CA CYS A 133 -18.48 6.03 -9.64
C CYS A 133 -19.04 7.46 -9.46
N LYS A 134 -18.59 8.17 -8.43
CA LYS A 134 -19.05 9.54 -8.13
C LYS A 134 -18.17 10.60 -8.78
N ARG A 135 -16.87 10.61 -8.45
CA ARG A 135 -15.87 11.55 -8.98
C ARG A 135 -14.48 10.95 -8.90
N VAL A 136 -13.78 10.83 -10.02
CA VAL A 136 -12.42 10.27 -10.08
C VAL A 136 -11.45 11.01 -9.16
N GLY A 137 -11.45 12.36 -9.19
CA GLY A 137 -10.57 13.16 -8.33
C GLY A 137 -10.82 12.92 -6.84
N LEU A 138 -12.08 12.85 -6.43
CA LEU A 138 -12.46 12.57 -5.03
C LEU A 138 -12.00 11.17 -4.61
N ALA A 139 -12.20 10.17 -5.47
CA ALA A 139 -11.76 8.80 -5.20
C ALA A 139 -10.24 8.70 -5.00
N ILE A 140 -9.46 9.39 -5.86
CA ILE A 140 -8.00 9.46 -5.74
C ILE A 140 -7.61 10.10 -4.39
N THR A 141 -8.16 11.28 -4.08
CA THR A 141 -7.83 12.01 -2.85
C THR A 141 -8.19 11.21 -1.60
N ILE A 142 -9.43 10.71 -1.51
CA ILE A 142 -9.86 9.96 -0.32
C ILE A 142 -9.02 8.69 -0.14
N SER A 143 -8.83 7.90 -1.20
CA SER A 143 -8.03 6.68 -1.10
C SER A 143 -6.59 6.95 -0.64
N SER A 144 -5.96 8.01 -1.18
CA SER A 144 -4.57 8.36 -0.85
C SER A 144 -4.43 8.92 0.56
N VAL A 145 -5.32 9.86 0.94
CA VAL A 145 -5.29 10.48 2.27
C VAL A 145 -5.64 9.46 3.36
N THR A 146 -6.69 8.66 3.16
CA THR A 146 -7.09 7.63 4.14
C THR A 146 -5.99 6.60 4.33
N PHE A 147 -5.30 6.20 3.25
CA PHE A 147 -4.16 5.29 3.33
C PHE A 147 -3.03 5.88 4.17
N GLY A 148 -2.57 7.10 3.87
CA GLY A 148 -1.50 7.72 4.65
C GLY A 148 -1.89 8.00 6.09
N MET A 149 -3.12 8.46 6.34
CA MET A 149 -3.65 8.69 7.69
C MET A 149 -3.76 7.40 8.51
N GLY A 150 -3.88 6.23 7.86
CA GLY A 150 -3.86 4.93 8.53
C GLY A 150 -2.61 4.72 9.39
N HIS A 151 -1.47 5.32 9.02
CA HIS A 151 -0.23 5.21 9.79
C HIS A 151 -0.25 5.93 11.14
N ILE A 152 -1.27 6.77 11.44
CA ILE A 152 -1.43 7.38 12.76
C ILE A 152 -1.56 6.32 13.87
N VAL A 153 -2.02 5.12 13.52
CA VAL A 153 -2.12 3.97 14.44
C VAL A 153 -0.77 3.58 15.03
N ASN A 154 0.35 3.87 14.34
CA ASN A 154 1.69 3.61 14.85
C ASN A 154 1.99 4.35 16.15
N LEU A 155 1.34 5.52 16.38
CA LEU A 155 1.45 6.24 17.66
C LEU A 155 0.84 5.44 18.82
N LEU A 156 -0.20 4.66 18.59
CA LEU A 156 -0.81 3.77 19.58
C LEU A 156 0.13 2.62 19.95
N ASN A 157 1.03 2.26 19.04
CA ASN A 157 2.05 1.24 19.22
C ASN A 157 3.41 1.82 19.66
N GLY A 158 3.43 3.07 20.19
CA GLY A 158 4.62 3.69 20.76
C GLY A 158 5.63 4.26 19.76
N ALA A 159 5.27 4.42 18.50
CA ALA A 159 6.15 5.06 17.52
C ALA A 159 6.33 6.56 17.80
N ASP A 160 7.48 7.10 17.41
CA ASP A 160 7.78 8.53 17.54
C ASP A 160 6.83 9.37 16.67
N ILE A 161 6.38 10.51 17.23
CA ILE A 161 5.40 11.38 16.57
C ILE A 161 5.97 12.03 15.30
N GLN A 162 7.25 12.44 15.31
CA GLN A 162 7.87 13.12 14.16
C GLN A 162 8.06 12.13 13.01
N GLN A 163 8.54 10.92 13.32
CA GLN A 163 8.67 9.83 12.36
C GLN A 163 7.30 9.44 11.76
N THR A 164 6.28 9.35 12.60
CA THR A 164 4.92 9.02 12.15
C THR A 164 4.34 10.11 11.24
N LEU A 165 4.55 11.39 11.56
CA LEU A 165 4.10 12.49 10.70
C LEU A 165 4.82 12.49 9.35
N LEU A 166 6.13 12.27 9.32
CA LEU A 166 6.88 12.10 8.08
C LEU A 166 6.34 10.92 7.26
N GLN A 167 6.06 9.81 7.93
CA GLN A 167 5.48 8.62 7.30
C GLN A 167 4.12 8.91 6.68
N ILE A 168 3.21 9.59 7.38
CA ILE A 168 1.90 10.00 6.86
C ILE A 168 2.07 10.83 5.58
N CYS A 169 2.99 11.81 5.60
CA CYS A 169 3.22 12.68 4.44
C CYS A 169 3.68 11.90 3.20
N TYR A 170 4.73 11.08 3.31
CA TYR A 170 5.19 10.33 2.15
C TYR A 170 4.22 9.21 1.76
N ALA A 171 3.50 8.59 2.71
CA ALA A 171 2.51 7.56 2.42
C ALA A 171 1.31 8.12 1.65
N ILE A 172 0.85 9.36 1.92
CA ILE A 172 -0.16 10.04 1.10
C ILE A 172 0.34 10.20 -0.35
N ALA A 173 1.59 10.65 -0.53
CA ALA A 173 2.18 10.86 -1.84
C ALA A 173 2.36 9.54 -2.63
N ILE A 174 2.86 8.49 -1.98
CA ILE A 174 2.95 7.14 -2.56
C ILE A 174 1.55 6.60 -2.86
N GLY A 175 0.60 6.82 -1.95
CA GLY A 175 -0.80 6.46 -2.13
C GLY A 175 -1.43 7.10 -3.36
N TYR A 176 -1.14 8.37 -3.60
CA TYR A 176 -1.54 9.08 -4.80
C TYR A 176 -0.93 8.45 -6.06
N LEU A 177 0.38 8.21 -6.06
CA LEU A 177 1.08 7.55 -7.18
C LEU A 177 0.48 6.17 -7.50
N PHE A 178 0.31 5.32 -6.48
CA PHE A 178 -0.23 3.97 -6.67
C PHE A 178 -1.65 4.00 -7.24
N THR A 179 -2.48 4.96 -6.82
CA THR A 179 -3.82 5.12 -7.38
C THR A 179 -3.76 5.51 -8.86
N ILE A 180 -2.82 6.40 -9.26
CA ILE A 180 -2.61 6.77 -10.68
C ILE A 180 -2.09 5.59 -11.50
N ILE A 181 -1.14 4.81 -10.96
CA ILE A 181 -0.64 3.58 -11.61
C ILE A 181 -1.79 2.60 -11.82
N PHE A 182 -2.62 2.37 -10.79
CA PHE A 182 -3.78 1.50 -10.90
C PHE A 182 -4.77 1.94 -11.97
N ILE A 183 -5.09 3.25 -12.04
CA ILE A 183 -5.95 3.81 -13.10
C ILE A 183 -5.36 3.51 -14.49
N LYS A 184 -4.04 3.69 -14.66
CA LYS A 184 -3.37 3.56 -15.95
C LYS A 184 -3.20 2.11 -16.39
N THR A 185 -2.78 1.23 -15.50
CA THR A 185 -2.46 -0.18 -15.81
C THR A 185 -3.65 -1.11 -15.63
N ARG A 186 -4.67 -0.68 -14.90
CA ARG A 186 -5.78 -1.52 -14.42
C ARG A 186 -5.30 -2.75 -13.63
N SER A 187 -4.07 -2.69 -13.10
CA SER A 187 -3.47 -3.75 -12.29
C SER A 187 -2.96 -3.19 -10.96
N LEU A 188 -3.26 -3.89 -9.86
CA LEU A 188 -2.72 -3.62 -8.53
C LEU A 188 -1.35 -4.27 -8.32
N ILE A 189 -0.93 -5.19 -9.19
CA ILE A 189 0.29 -5.97 -8.99
C ILE A 189 1.53 -5.10 -8.82
N PRO A 190 1.78 -4.04 -9.65
CA PRO A 190 2.93 -3.16 -9.41
C PRO A 190 2.90 -2.48 -8.05
N CYS A 191 1.72 -2.04 -7.61
CA CYS A 191 1.54 -1.36 -6.33
C CYS A 191 1.79 -2.32 -5.18
N ILE A 192 1.20 -3.53 -5.23
CA ILE A 192 1.40 -4.59 -4.23
C ILE A 192 2.88 -4.95 -4.12
N ILE A 193 3.56 -5.20 -5.23
CA ILE A 193 4.99 -5.58 -5.23
C ILE A 193 5.83 -4.43 -4.64
N THR A 194 5.65 -3.20 -5.13
CA THR A 194 6.45 -2.05 -4.67
C THR A 194 6.22 -1.79 -3.18
N HIS A 195 4.96 -1.81 -2.73
CA HIS A 195 4.58 -1.61 -1.34
C HIS A 195 5.17 -2.70 -0.43
N SER A 196 4.97 -3.96 -0.79
CA SER A 196 5.49 -5.10 -0.02
C SER A 196 7.01 -5.08 0.05
N VAL A 197 7.71 -4.77 -1.05
CA VAL A 197 9.18 -4.70 -1.08
C VAL A 197 9.68 -3.52 -0.25
N LEU A 198 9.12 -2.32 -0.42
CA LEU A 198 9.49 -1.13 0.36
C LEU A 198 9.44 -1.43 1.88
N ASN A 199 8.32 -1.97 2.34
CA ASN A 199 8.12 -2.22 3.76
C ASN A 199 8.92 -3.43 4.26
N ALA A 200 9.01 -4.52 3.48
CA ALA A 200 9.77 -5.72 3.85
C ALA A 200 11.27 -5.44 3.99
N ILE A 201 11.83 -4.62 3.10
CA ILE A 201 13.23 -4.16 3.20
C ILE A 201 13.46 -3.33 4.47
N GLY A 202 12.45 -2.63 4.98
CA GLY A 202 12.50 -1.88 6.23
C GLY A 202 12.86 -2.74 7.46
N VAL A 203 12.63 -4.05 7.41
CA VAL A 203 13.09 -5.00 8.45
C VAL A 203 14.61 -4.96 8.62
N PHE A 204 15.32 -4.70 7.54
CA PHE A 204 16.79 -4.66 7.47
C PHE A 204 17.37 -3.24 7.50
N SER A 205 16.57 -2.18 7.59
CA SER A 205 17.09 -0.81 7.57
C SER A 205 17.92 -0.51 8.81
N ALA A 206 19.05 0.16 8.66
CA ALA A 206 19.82 0.68 9.80
C ALA A 206 19.04 1.82 10.52
N LYS A 207 19.48 2.19 11.72
CA LYS A 207 18.94 3.37 12.41
C LYS A 207 19.31 4.62 11.62
N SER A 208 18.36 5.51 11.45
CA SER A 208 18.51 6.81 10.80
C SER A 208 18.31 7.94 11.81
N THR A 209 18.87 9.08 11.51
CA THR A 209 18.58 10.33 12.23
C THR A 209 17.29 10.95 11.68
N LEU A 210 16.65 11.79 12.47
CA LEU A 210 15.43 12.50 12.01
C LEU A 210 15.65 13.30 10.72
N TRP A 211 16.83 13.93 10.56
CA TRP A 211 17.17 14.66 9.33
C TRP A 211 17.29 13.76 8.11
N GLN A 212 17.84 12.56 8.27
CA GLN A 212 17.90 11.57 7.21
C GLN A 212 16.49 11.09 6.82
N GLU A 213 15.64 10.83 7.81
CA GLU A 213 14.23 10.45 7.56
C GLU A 213 13.45 11.58 6.88
N ALA A 214 13.65 12.83 7.29
CA ALA A 214 13.05 13.98 6.64
C ALA A 214 13.51 14.14 5.19
N ALA A 215 14.81 13.95 4.92
CA ALA A 215 15.36 14.00 3.57
C ALA A 215 14.81 12.85 2.70
N ALA A 216 14.77 11.62 3.22
CA ALA A 216 14.17 10.48 2.51
C ALA A 216 12.69 10.72 2.20
N SER A 217 11.93 11.21 3.19
CA SER A 217 10.51 11.55 3.03
C SER A 217 10.30 12.60 1.94
N ALA A 218 11.11 13.66 1.93
CA ALA A 218 11.05 14.69 0.89
C ALA A 218 11.32 14.11 -0.51
N ILE A 219 12.35 13.27 -0.66
CA ILE A 219 12.68 12.60 -1.92
C ILE A 219 11.53 11.69 -2.36
N LEU A 220 10.96 10.88 -1.44
CA LEU A 220 9.82 10.02 -1.75
C LEU A 220 8.60 10.80 -2.21
N ILE A 221 8.31 11.94 -1.57
CA ILE A 221 7.20 12.83 -1.97
C ILE A 221 7.45 13.40 -3.37
N ILE A 222 8.63 13.93 -3.62
CA ILE A 222 9.00 14.54 -4.91
C ILE A 222 8.89 13.50 -6.04
N ILE A 223 9.47 12.32 -5.85
CA ILE A 223 9.42 11.24 -6.85
C ILE A 223 7.98 10.78 -7.08
N SER A 224 7.23 10.54 -6.00
CA SER A 224 5.86 10.03 -6.11
C SER A 224 4.92 11.01 -6.79
N VAL A 225 4.94 12.29 -6.38
CA VAL A 225 4.10 13.31 -6.98
C VAL A 225 4.54 13.62 -8.41
N GLY A 226 5.84 13.81 -8.63
CA GLY A 226 6.39 14.11 -9.96
C GLY A 226 6.06 13.00 -10.97
N TYR A 227 6.25 11.75 -10.57
CA TYR A 227 5.94 10.61 -11.43
C TYR A 227 4.43 10.44 -11.66
N ALA A 228 3.61 10.64 -10.64
CA ALA A 228 2.15 10.61 -10.80
C ALA A 228 1.65 11.69 -11.77
N VAL A 229 2.21 12.90 -11.71
CA VAL A 229 1.89 13.99 -12.65
C VAL A 229 2.30 13.61 -14.07
N TYR A 230 3.52 13.09 -14.26
CA TYR A 230 3.98 12.59 -15.57
C TYR A 230 3.04 11.54 -16.16
N LEU A 231 2.65 10.54 -15.37
CA LEU A 231 1.71 9.51 -15.81
C LEU A 231 0.34 10.07 -16.19
N LYS A 232 -0.14 11.08 -15.44
CA LYS A 232 -1.42 11.75 -15.68
C LYS A 232 -1.45 12.54 -16.99
N MET A 233 -0.35 13.20 -17.34
CA MET A 233 -0.24 13.92 -18.63
C MET A 233 -0.35 12.95 -19.82
N GLY A 234 0.27 11.78 -19.75
CA GLY A 234 0.16 10.74 -20.78
C GLY A 234 -1.27 10.19 -20.95
N ILE A 235 -2.10 10.16 -19.90
CA ILE A 235 -3.51 9.74 -20.00
C ILE A 235 -4.34 10.74 -20.81
N LYS A 236 -4.11 12.05 -20.62
CA LYS A 236 -4.83 13.10 -21.35
C LYS A 236 -4.53 13.13 -22.86
N GLN A 237 -3.32 12.74 -23.27
CA GLN A 237 -2.96 12.68 -24.69
C GLN A 237 -3.66 11.54 -25.43
N VAL A 238 -3.78 10.36 -24.81
CA VAL A 238 -4.45 9.20 -25.41
C VAL A 238 -5.95 9.45 -25.57
N SER A 239 -6.61 10.12 -24.63
CA SER A 239 -8.04 10.42 -24.72
C SER A 239 -8.36 11.45 -25.83
N LYS A 240 -7.45 12.37 -26.13
CA LYS A 240 -7.60 13.33 -27.25
C LYS A 240 -7.41 12.70 -28.62
N GLN A 241 -6.57 11.67 -28.75
CA GLN A 241 -6.34 10.96 -30.00
C GLN A 241 -7.49 10.02 -30.41
N HIS A 242 -8.32 9.61 -29.46
CA HIS A 242 -9.51 8.78 -29.75
C HIS A 242 -10.80 9.58 -29.93
N GLN A 243 -10.74 10.92 -29.92
CA GLN A 243 -11.86 11.82 -30.21
C GLN A 243 -11.72 12.52 -31.59
N LEU A 244 -10.69 12.20 -32.36
CA LEU A 244 -10.49 12.56 -33.78
C LEU A 244 -10.66 11.33 -34.67
#